data_176010dcb38632998653874f97707890
#
_entry.id   176010dcb38632998653874f97707890
#
_cell.length_a   1.000
_cell.length_b   1.000
_cell.length_c   1.000
_cell.angle_alpha   90.00
_cell.angle_beta   90.00
_cell.angle_gamma   90.00
#
_symmetry.space_group_name_H-M   'P 1'
#
loop_
_entity.id
_entity.type
_entity.pdbx_description
1 polymer ?
#
loop_
_entity_poly.entity_id
_entity_poly.type
_entity_poly.pdbx_seq_one_letter_code
_entity_poly.pdbx_strand_id
1 'polypeptide(L)' 'MASKYRSYDELPLTLRVEDLMPILGIGRNTAYELIRCGAIRSIRIGKQLRIPKDALIDYLSDDD' A
#
# COMPACT_ATOMS: atom_id res chain seq x y z
N MET A 1 6.20 -16.11 1.70
CA MET A 1 6.02 -15.48 0.43
C MET A 1 7.08 -14.42 0.17
N ALA A 2 7.71 -14.47 -0.96
CA ALA A 2 8.79 -13.54 -1.25
C ALA A 2 8.23 -12.18 -1.59
N SER A 3 8.72 -11.16 -0.95
CA SER A 3 8.33 -9.81 -1.23
C SER A 3 9.52 -9.07 -1.83
N LYS A 4 9.24 -8.08 -2.65
CA LYS A 4 10.26 -7.25 -3.24
C LYS A 4 11.03 -6.49 -2.16
N TYR A 5 10.36 -6.19 -1.06
CA TYR A 5 10.94 -5.40 0.02
C TYR A 5 11.11 -6.27 1.26
N ARG A 6 12.25 -6.11 1.94
CA ARG A 6 12.53 -6.89 3.12
C ARG A 6 12.12 -6.19 4.39
N SER A 7 12.11 -4.88 4.38
CA SER A 7 11.73 -4.13 5.55
C SER A 7 11.06 -2.84 5.11
N TYR A 8 10.43 -2.18 6.06
CA TYR A 8 9.75 -0.94 5.77
C TYR A 8 10.71 0.15 5.31
N ASP A 9 11.96 0.08 5.76
CA ASP A 9 12.94 1.08 5.38
C ASP A 9 13.28 1.03 3.89
N GLU A 10 13.06 -0.10 3.26
CA GLU A 10 13.34 -0.24 1.84
C GLU A 10 12.23 0.30 0.97
N LEU A 11 11.10 0.65 1.56
CA LEU A 11 9.97 1.17 0.80
C LEU A 11 10.20 2.63 0.46
N PRO A 12 9.76 3.06 -0.73
CA PRO A 12 9.81 4.49 -1.05
C PRO A 12 8.83 5.24 -0.17
N LEU A 13 8.98 6.57 -0.11
CA LEU A 13 8.11 7.38 0.72
C LEU A 13 6.65 7.27 0.31
N THR A 14 6.40 7.15 -0.98
CA THR A 14 5.03 6.92 -1.46
C THR A 14 5.04 5.74 -2.39
N LEU A 15 3.91 5.05 -2.44
CA LEU A 15 3.75 3.86 -3.23
C LEU A 15 2.60 4.05 -4.21
N ARG A 16 2.64 3.32 -5.31
CA ARG A 16 1.50 3.26 -6.20
C ARG A 16 0.63 2.10 -5.80
N VAL A 17 -0.62 2.11 -6.32
CA VAL A 17 -1.51 0.99 -6.04
C VAL A 17 -0.87 -0.31 -6.50
N GLU A 18 -0.21 -0.28 -7.63
CA GLU A 18 0.44 -1.47 -8.18
C GLU A 18 1.51 -2.03 -7.26
N ASP A 19 2.15 -1.15 -6.49
CA ASP A 19 3.21 -1.60 -5.59
C ASP A 19 2.66 -2.39 -4.43
N LEU A 20 1.39 -2.20 -4.09
CA LEU A 20 0.78 -2.93 -2.99
C LEU A 20 0.57 -4.39 -3.35
N MET A 21 0.43 -4.70 -4.63
CA MET A 21 0.12 -6.05 -5.04
C MET A 21 1.16 -7.06 -4.58
N PRO A 22 2.45 -6.86 -4.89
CA PRO A 22 3.45 -7.82 -4.42
C PRO A 22 3.73 -7.72 -2.92
N ILE A 23 3.56 -6.54 -2.35
CA ILE A 23 3.83 -6.37 -0.93
C ILE A 23 2.81 -7.13 -0.10
N LEU A 24 1.54 -7.04 -0.48
CA LEU A 24 0.48 -7.66 0.28
C LEU A 24 0.06 -9.01 -0.29
N GLY A 25 0.56 -9.36 -1.46
CA GLY A 25 0.19 -10.62 -2.08
C GLY A 25 -1.24 -10.64 -2.55
N ILE A 26 -1.72 -9.52 -3.09
CA ILE A 26 -3.11 -9.38 -3.51
C ILE A 26 -3.16 -8.96 -4.97
N GLY A 27 -4.35 -9.10 -5.55
CA GLY A 27 -4.56 -8.67 -6.92
C GLY A 27 -4.88 -7.20 -6.99
N ARG A 28 -5.01 -6.71 -8.24
CA ARG A 28 -5.26 -5.29 -8.46
C ARG A 28 -6.61 -4.85 -7.89
N ASN A 29 -7.65 -5.64 -8.12
CA ASN A 29 -8.97 -5.27 -7.62
C ASN A 29 -9.01 -5.17 -6.11
N THR A 30 -8.34 -6.09 -5.44
CA THR A 30 -8.29 -6.07 -3.98
C THR A 30 -7.53 -4.85 -3.49
N ALA A 31 -6.43 -4.50 -4.18
CA ALA A 31 -5.64 -3.33 -3.80
C ALA A 31 -6.49 -2.06 -3.90
N TYR A 32 -7.22 -1.90 -5.01
CA TYR A 32 -8.07 -0.73 -5.16
C TYR A 32 -9.20 -0.73 -4.13
N GLU A 33 -9.69 -1.90 -3.81
CA GLU A 33 -10.77 -2.00 -2.83
C GLU A 33 -10.31 -1.53 -1.46
N LEU A 34 -9.09 -1.89 -1.07
CA LEU A 34 -8.54 -1.47 0.23
C LEU A 34 -8.43 0.05 0.30
N ILE A 35 -8.11 0.68 -0.81
CA ILE A 35 -8.00 2.12 -0.85
C ILE A 35 -9.39 2.76 -0.86
N ARG A 36 -10.30 2.20 -1.64
CA ARG A 36 -11.63 2.77 -1.77
C ARG A 36 -12.41 2.71 -0.47
N CYS A 37 -12.28 1.63 0.26
CA CYS A 37 -13.03 1.47 1.50
C CYS A 37 -12.37 2.16 2.68
N GLY A 38 -11.19 2.75 2.48
CA GLY A 38 -10.53 3.49 3.53
C GLY A 38 -9.65 2.65 4.43
N ALA A 39 -9.46 1.38 4.12
CA ALA A 39 -8.59 0.53 4.93
C ALA A 39 -7.15 1.05 4.88
N ILE A 40 -6.74 1.53 3.72
CA ILE A 40 -5.42 2.12 3.55
C ILE A 40 -5.60 3.54 3.06
N ARG A 41 -5.00 4.49 3.79
CA ARG A 41 -5.08 5.90 3.44
C ARG A 41 -4.33 6.14 2.13
N SER A 42 -4.83 7.04 1.31
CA SER A 42 -4.16 7.39 0.07
C SER A 42 -4.25 8.89 -0.16
N ILE A 43 -3.37 9.38 -1.02
CA ILE A 43 -3.33 10.78 -1.39
C ILE A 43 -3.47 10.85 -2.90
N ARG A 44 -4.30 11.77 -3.37
CA ARG A 44 -4.42 11.99 -4.80
C ARG A 44 -3.53 13.15 -5.20
N ILE A 45 -2.60 12.88 -6.08
CA ILE A 45 -1.70 13.90 -6.61
C ILE A 45 -1.95 13.98 -8.10
N GLY A 46 -2.61 15.04 -8.54
CA GLY A 46 -3.00 15.13 -9.93
C GLY A 46 -3.97 14.02 -10.27
N LYS A 47 -3.60 13.18 -11.22
CA LYS A 47 -4.43 12.05 -11.62
C LYS A 47 -3.97 10.74 -11.02
N GLN A 48 -2.99 10.77 -10.15
CA GLN A 48 -2.42 9.56 -9.60
C GLN A 48 -2.75 9.41 -8.14
N LEU A 49 -3.00 8.18 -7.73
CA LEU A 49 -3.16 7.86 -6.33
C LEU A 49 -1.82 7.42 -5.79
N ARG A 50 -1.45 7.98 -4.66
CA ARG A 50 -0.21 7.61 -3.98
C ARG A 50 -0.53 7.18 -2.57
N ILE A 51 0.11 6.13 -2.14
CA ILE A 51 -0.09 5.60 -0.79
C ILE A 51 1.15 5.94 0.02
N PRO A 52 1.02 6.79 1.05
CA PRO A 52 2.17 7.09 1.90
C PRO A 52 2.66 5.82 2.56
N LYS A 53 3.97 5.71 2.70
CA LYS A 53 4.55 4.55 3.36
C LYS A 53 3.94 4.35 4.75
N ASP A 54 3.73 5.44 5.47
CA ASP A 54 3.16 5.38 6.80
C ASP A 54 1.77 4.75 6.81
N ALA A 55 0.97 5.03 5.79
CA ALA A 55 -0.37 4.48 5.70
C ALA A 55 -0.32 2.97 5.57
N LEU A 56 0.61 2.48 4.79
CA LEU A 56 0.77 1.04 4.62
C LEU A 56 1.25 0.40 5.91
N ILE A 57 2.20 1.03 6.58
CA ILE A 57 2.71 0.51 7.84
C ILE A 57 1.60 0.48 8.88
N ASP A 58 0.79 1.52 8.93
CA ASP A 58 -0.34 1.54 9.86
C ASP A 58 -1.30 0.40 9.59
N TYR A 59 -1.58 0.15 8.33
CA TYR A 59 -2.48 -0.93 7.96
C TYR A 59 -1.94 -2.28 8.42
N LEU A 60 -0.64 -2.49 8.21
CA LEU A 60 -0.02 -3.75 8.57
C LEU A 60 0.14 -3.93 10.06
N SER A 61 0.26 -2.82 10.78
CA SER A 61 0.45 -2.87 12.23
C SER A 61 -0.85 -2.95 12.99
N ASP A 62 -1.95 -2.66 12.32
CA ASP A 62 -3.24 -2.61 13.00
C ASP A 62 -3.89 -3.95 12.92
N ASP A 63 -3.25 -4.98 13.40
CA ASP A 63 -3.87 -6.22 13.36
C ASP A 63 -3.97 -6.69 14.71
N ASP A 64 -4.67 -6.61 15.32
CA ASP A 64 -4.87 -7.21 16.48
C ASP A 64 -6.03 -7.32 16.92
#